data_4dfbd69374ec7c65e8363be29694b19a
#
_entry.id   4dfbd69374ec7c65e8363be29694b19a
#
_cell.length_a   1.000
_cell.length_b   1.000
_cell.length_c   1.000
_cell.angle_alpha   90.00
_cell.angle_beta   90.00
_cell.angle_gamma   90.00
#
_symmetry.space_group_name_H-M   'P 1'
#
loop_
_entity.id
_entity.type
_entity.pdbx_description
1 polymer ?
#
loop_
_entity_poly.entity_id
_entity_poly.type
_entity_poly.pdbx_seq_one_letter_code
_entity_poly.pdbx_strand_id
1 'polypeptide(L)'
;MGLTLARMLAEEERRVRVVTRHSQPALPKGVEHLNATLEHPESAVEACRDAGVVFCCVGLDYTSWPERWPPLFGSILGGAQTAGARFVFMDNLYMYGPQTEPLREDMPLTDYGRKPKVRADLTRTWREAHDAGRVQAVALRAPDFYGPEVRVSMLGELVAGRAAAGKPALLLGNIDQPHAFGYVPDIARCLVTLADADDADYGQPWHAPNAPPVTLREATQTFFRHAGHPTKMNVMPDFVRRMLGAFNANLRELGEMRFQWDRPYRVDHSKWAARFGEAFTPFEVGAKTTIEWWQDAS
;
A
#
# COMPACT_ATOMS: atom_id res chain seq x y z
N MET A 1 -0.99 7.29 -1.29
CA MET A 1 -0.30 6.60 -2.42
C MET A 1 -0.69 7.20 -3.77
N GLY A 2 -1.91 7.02 -4.28
CA GLY A 2 -2.29 7.51 -5.61
C GLY A 2 -2.07 9.00 -5.85
N LEU A 3 -2.31 9.86 -4.85
CA LEU A 3 -2.04 11.30 -4.96
C LEU A 3 -0.54 11.62 -5.02
N THR A 4 0.27 10.93 -4.22
CA THR A 4 1.74 11.10 -4.24
C THR A 4 2.28 10.72 -5.62
N LEU A 5 1.83 9.58 -6.17
CA LEU A 5 2.17 9.15 -7.52
C LEU A 5 1.71 10.17 -8.59
N ALA A 6 0.47 10.65 -8.48
CA ALA A 6 -0.07 11.62 -9.45
C ALA A 6 0.73 12.94 -9.46
N ARG A 7 1.16 13.42 -8.29
CA ARG A 7 2.04 14.60 -8.19
C ARG A 7 3.39 14.34 -8.86
N MET A 8 4.02 13.22 -8.56
CA MET A 8 5.30 12.84 -9.14
C MET A 8 5.25 12.75 -10.66
N LEU A 9 4.24 12.11 -11.22
CA LEU A 9 4.03 12.02 -12.66
C LEU A 9 3.75 13.40 -13.30
N ALA A 10 3.03 14.28 -12.60
CA ALA A 10 2.77 15.64 -13.07
C ALA A 10 4.03 16.52 -13.03
N GLU A 11 4.90 16.35 -12.03
CA GLU A 11 6.21 17.01 -11.94
C GLU A 11 7.16 16.57 -13.07
N GLU A 12 6.99 15.34 -13.58
CA GLU A 12 7.67 14.83 -14.78
C GLU A 12 6.96 15.25 -16.09
N GLU A 13 6.02 16.20 -16.03
CA GLU A 13 5.26 16.70 -17.19
C GLU A 13 4.46 15.61 -17.93
N ARG A 14 4.17 14.48 -17.29
CA ARG A 14 3.31 13.44 -17.87
C ARG A 14 1.85 13.85 -17.83
N ARG A 15 1.08 13.43 -18.84
CA ARG A 15 -0.37 13.59 -18.83
C ARG A 15 -1.00 12.60 -17.87
N VAL A 16 -1.62 13.09 -16.80
CA VAL A 16 -2.16 12.29 -15.71
C VAL A 16 -3.67 12.46 -15.60
N ARG A 17 -4.40 11.35 -15.52
CA ARG A 17 -5.81 11.28 -15.13
C ARG A 17 -5.92 10.56 -13.79
N VAL A 18 -6.51 11.23 -12.79
CA VAL A 18 -6.84 10.64 -11.49
C VAL A 18 -8.31 10.28 -11.46
N VAL A 19 -8.60 9.02 -11.20
CA VAL A 19 -9.98 8.50 -11.12
C VAL A 19 -10.32 8.20 -9.67
N THR A 20 -11.39 8.80 -9.16
CA THR A 20 -11.89 8.57 -7.79
C THR A 20 -13.40 8.51 -7.75
N ARG A 21 -13.96 7.91 -6.69
CA ARG A 21 -15.41 7.91 -6.45
C ARG A 21 -15.92 9.24 -5.88
N HIS A 22 -15.03 10.07 -5.37
CA HIS A 22 -15.34 11.35 -4.75
C HIS A 22 -14.41 12.42 -5.30
N SER A 23 -14.81 13.68 -5.27
CA SER A 23 -13.95 14.78 -5.70
C SER A 23 -12.68 14.85 -4.84
N GLN A 24 -11.56 15.08 -5.48
CA GLN A 24 -10.28 15.29 -4.83
C GLN A 24 -9.97 16.78 -4.79
N PRO A 25 -9.87 17.41 -3.61
CA PRO A 25 -9.75 18.88 -3.52
C PRO A 25 -8.38 19.43 -3.92
N ALA A 26 -7.33 18.63 -3.99
CA ALA A 26 -5.97 19.11 -4.15
C ALA A 26 -5.16 18.31 -5.17
N LEU A 27 -5.57 18.37 -6.46
CA LEU A 27 -4.77 17.83 -7.55
C LEU A 27 -3.79 18.87 -8.10
N PRO A 28 -2.61 18.45 -8.57
CA PRO A 28 -1.68 19.33 -9.27
C PRO A 28 -2.32 19.99 -10.50
N LYS A 29 -1.83 21.16 -10.87
CA LYS A 29 -2.28 21.84 -12.11
C LYS A 29 -2.00 20.94 -13.32
N GLY A 30 -3.01 20.79 -14.20
CA GLY A 30 -2.91 19.98 -15.42
C GLY A 30 -3.26 18.51 -15.22
N VAL A 31 -3.48 18.04 -14.00
CA VAL A 31 -3.99 16.70 -13.75
C VAL A 31 -5.50 16.66 -14.00
N GLU A 32 -5.93 15.76 -14.89
CA GLU A 32 -7.34 15.51 -15.14
C GLU A 32 -7.97 14.73 -13.98
N HIS A 33 -9.15 15.13 -13.54
CA HIS A 33 -9.92 14.39 -12.55
C HIS A 33 -11.20 13.83 -13.17
N LEU A 34 -11.38 12.51 -13.01
CA LEU A 34 -12.61 11.82 -13.39
C LEU A 34 -13.28 11.24 -12.14
N ASN A 35 -14.53 11.63 -11.90
CA ASN A 35 -15.35 11.01 -10.85
C ASN A 35 -16.09 9.82 -11.47
N ALA A 36 -15.69 8.60 -11.09
CA ALA A 36 -16.30 7.38 -11.61
C ALA A 36 -16.25 6.23 -10.59
N THR A 37 -17.27 5.37 -10.67
CA THR A 37 -17.36 4.11 -9.94
C THR A 37 -16.85 2.99 -10.85
N LEU A 38 -15.65 2.47 -10.55
CA LEU A 38 -14.95 1.52 -11.41
C LEU A 38 -15.41 0.05 -11.24
N GLU A 39 -16.41 -0.23 -10.41
CA GLU A 39 -17.02 -1.56 -10.29
C GLU A 39 -17.85 -1.93 -11.55
N HIS A 40 -18.19 -0.95 -12.37
CA HIS A 40 -18.89 -1.16 -13.66
C HIS A 40 -17.88 -1.20 -14.80
N PRO A 41 -17.84 -2.28 -15.62
CA PRO A 41 -16.88 -2.43 -16.71
C PRO A 41 -16.85 -1.24 -17.69
N GLU A 42 -18.01 -0.70 -18.06
CA GLU A 42 -18.10 0.43 -18.98
C GLU A 42 -17.43 1.70 -18.41
N SER A 43 -17.60 1.94 -17.11
CA SER A 43 -16.97 3.07 -16.43
C SER A 43 -15.45 2.90 -16.35
N ALA A 44 -14.97 1.67 -16.16
CA ALA A 44 -13.55 1.38 -16.15
C ALA A 44 -12.93 1.53 -17.55
N VAL A 45 -13.60 1.09 -18.60
CA VAL A 45 -13.15 1.28 -20.00
C VAL A 45 -13.06 2.77 -20.32
N GLU A 46 -14.07 3.57 -19.97
CA GLU A 46 -14.06 5.02 -20.16
C GLU A 46 -12.91 5.68 -19.37
N ALA A 47 -12.72 5.29 -18.12
CA ALA A 47 -11.67 5.82 -17.26
C ALA A 47 -10.25 5.53 -17.79
N CYS A 48 -10.06 4.37 -18.43
CA CYS A 48 -8.78 3.95 -19.01
C CYS A 48 -8.57 4.43 -20.46
N ARG A 49 -9.54 5.09 -21.08
CA ARG A 49 -9.45 5.54 -22.48
C ARG A 49 -8.19 6.39 -22.71
N ASP A 50 -7.45 6.08 -23.78
CA ASP A 50 -6.20 6.76 -24.17
C ASP A 50 -5.06 6.68 -23.15
N ALA A 51 -5.16 5.80 -22.14
CA ALA A 51 -4.08 5.57 -21.20
C ALA A 51 -3.00 4.68 -21.82
N GLY A 52 -1.73 5.06 -21.68
CA GLY A 52 -0.60 4.17 -21.98
C GLY A 52 -0.25 3.27 -20.79
N VAL A 53 -0.52 3.76 -19.56
CA VAL A 53 -0.30 3.01 -18.30
C VAL A 53 -1.49 3.25 -17.37
N VAL A 54 -1.98 2.18 -16.75
CA VAL A 54 -3.00 2.22 -15.69
C VAL A 54 -2.38 1.78 -14.37
N PHE A 55 -2.31 2.69 -13.40
CA PHE A 55 -1.88 2.41 -12.04
C PHE A 55 -3.09 2.08 -11.17
N CYS A 56 -3.18 0.84 -10.69
CA CYS A 56 -4.22 0.44 -9.75
C CYS A 56 -3.74 0.65 -8.30
N CYS A 57 -4.03 1.82 -7.73
CA CYS A 57 -3.72 2.20 -6.35
C CYS A 57 -4.97 2.21 -5.45
N VAL A 58 -5.98 1.43 -5.77
CA VAL A 58 -7.26 1.40 -5.04
C VAL A 58 -7.08 0.77 -3.66
N GLY A 59 -7.76 1.35 -2.67
CA GLY A 59 -7.97 0.77 -1.35
C GLY A 59 -9.45 0.57 -1.07
N LEU A 60 -9.79 -0.52 -0.38
CA LEU A 60 -11.13 -0.82 0.11
C LEU A 60 -11.10 -1.06 1.61
N ASP A 61 -12.23 -0.84 2.27
CA ASP A 61 -12.40 -1.20 3.68
C ASP A 61 -12.35 -2.73 3.84
N TYR A 62 -11.65 -3.23 4.85
CA TYR A 62 -11.42 -4.65 5.10
C TYR A 62 -12.71 -5.49 5.15
N THR A 63 -13.79 -4.91 5.65
CA THR A 63 -15.10 -5.57 5.74
C THR A 63 -15.72 -5.91 4.39
N SER A 64 -15.30 -5.22 3.32
CA SER A 64 -15.86 -5.36 1.97
C SER A 64 -14.95 -6.11 0.97
N TRP A 65 -13.78 -6.58 1.41
CA TRP A 65 -12.76 -7.12 0.51
C TRP A 65 -13.23 -8.33 -0.31
N PRO A 66 -13.79 -9.39 0.28
CA PRO A 66 -14.15 -10.58 -0.49
C PRO A 66 -15.18 -10.32 -1.59
N GLU A 67 -16.10 -9.42 -1.32
CA GLU A 67 -17.22 -9.12 -2.21
C GLU A 67 -16.86 -8.08 -3.29
N ARG A 68 -16.05 -7.08 -2.92
CA ARG A 68 -15.82 -5.92 -3.80
C ARG A 68 -14.51 -5.97 -4.59
N TRP A 69 -13.44 -6.58 -4.04
CA TRP A 69 -12.17 -6.62 -4.74
C TRP A 69 -12.22 -7.36 -6.08
N PRO A 70 -12.80 -8.59 -6.18
CA PRO A 70 -12.77 -9.30 -7.45
C PRO A 70 -13.46 -8.57 -8.60
N PRO A 71 -14.70 -8.05 -8.48
CA PRO A 71 -15.34 -7.33 -9.57
C PRO A 71 -14.65 -6.00 -9.89
N LEU A 72 -14.26 -5.21 -8.88
CA LEU A 72 -13.58 -3.94 -9.07
C LEU A 72 -12.23 -4.13 -9.80
N PHE A 73 -11.42 -5.08 -9.34
CA PHE A 73 -10.12 -5.36 -9.94
C PHE A 73 -10.26 -5.87 -11.39
N GLY A 74 -11.20 -6.79 -11.61
CA GLY A 74 -11.51 -7.30 -12.95
C GLY A 74 -11.94 -6.21 -13.92
N SER A 75 -12.77 -5.27 -13.47
CA SER A 75 -13.19 -4.12 -14.27
C SER A 75 -12.01 -3.21 -14.63
N ILE A 76 -11.15 -2.86 -13.67
CA ILE A 76 -9.99 -1.97 -13.94
C ILE A 76 -8.99 -2.67 -14.88
N LEU A 77 -8.70 -3.95 -14.65
CA LEU A 77 -7.82 -4.75 -15.49
C LEU A 77 -8.39 -4.87 -16.92
N GLY A 78 -9.69 -5.10 -17.05
CA GLY A 78 -10.40 -5.12 -18.33
C GLY A 78 -10.39 -3.77 -19.05
N GLY A 79 -10.49 -2.66 -18.30
CA GLY A 79 -10.34 -1.31 -18.85
C GLY A 79 -8.94 -1.07 -19.41
N ALA A 80 -7.89 -1.48 -18.69
CA ALA A 80 -6.51 -1.42 -19.16
C ALA A 80 -6.28 -2.28 -20.40
N GLN A 81 -6.83 -3.50 -20.42
CA GLN A 81 -6.81 -4.38 -21.59
C GLN A 81 -7.46 -3.74 -22.81
N THR A 82 -8.64 -3.14 -22.66
CA THR A 82 -9.38 -2.49 -23.76
C THR A 82 -8.62 -1.27 -24.30
N ALA A 83 -7.93 -0.54 -23.43
CA ALA A 83 -7.11 0.61 -23.82
C ALA A 83 -5.76 0.21 -24.46
N GLY A 84 -5.36 -1.07 -24.42
CA GLY A 84 -4.00 -1.50 -24.77
C GLY A 84 -2.93 -0.95 -23.85
N ALA A 85 -3.30 -0.59 -22.61
CA ALA A 85 -2.41 0.02 -21.64
C ALA A 85 -1.62 -1.02 -20.86
N ARG A 86 -0.40 -0.68 -20.42
CA ARG A 86 0.31 -1.40 -19.37
C ARG A 86 -0.45 -1.29 -18.04
N PHE A 87 -0.44 -2.34 -17.24
CA PHE A 87 -1.11 -2.37 -15.94
C PHE A 87 -0.11 -2.52 -14.81
N VAL A 88 -0.02 -1.52 -13.94
CA VAL A 88 0.86 -1.52 -12.77
C VAL A 88 0.01 -1.57 -11.50
N PHE A 89 0.07 -2.68 -10.79
CA PHE A 89 -0.71 -2.91 -9.58
C PHE A 89 0.07 -2.58 -8.31
N MET A 90 -0.40 -1.61 -7.55
CA MET A 90 0.08 -1.37 -6.19
C MET A 90 -0.55 -2.38 -5.23
N ASP A 91 0.21 -3.38 -4.85
CA ASP A 91 -0.23 -4.50 -4.02
C ASP A 91 0.42 -4.48 -2.62
N ASN A 92 -0.08 -5.31 -1.72
CA ASN A 92 0.50 -5.59 -0.42
C ASN A 92 1.17 -6.98 -0.43
N LEU A 93 1.44 -7.52 0.75
CA LEU A 93 2.15 -8.80 0.93
C LEU A 93 1.27 -9.89 1.58
N TYR A 94 -0.04 -9.65 1.70
CA TYR A 94 -0.95 -10.56 2.43
C TYR A 94 -1.12 -11.91 1.74
N MET A 95 -0.94 -11.97 0.41
CA MET A 95 -1.04 -13.21 -0.36
C MET A 95 -0.04 -14.28 0.02
N TYR A 96 0.96 -13.96 0.80
CA TYR A 96 1.91 -14.96 1.32
C TYR A 96 1.42 -15.62 2.62
N GLY A 97 0.40 -15.05 3.28
CA GLY A 97 -0.11 -15.55 4.56
C GLY A 97 0.89 -15.43 5.72
N PRO A 98 0.67 -16.22 6.80
CA PRO A 98 1.55 -16.22 7.95
C PRO A 98 2.92 -16.82 7.62
N GLN A 99 3.99 -16.00 7.72
CA GLN A 99 5.38 -16.42 7.51
C GLN A 99 6.24 -16.00 8.71
N THR A 100 7.34 -16.71 8.93
CA THR A 100 8.39 -16.36 9.90
C THR A 100 9.69 -15.94 9.22
N GLU A 101 9.91 -16.45 8.00
CA GLU A 101 11.03 -16.09 7.15
C GLU A 101 10.76 -14.76 6.43
N PRO A 102 11.80 -14.06 5.94
CA PRO A 102 11.62 -12.89 5.09
C PRO A 102 10.76 -13.21 3.87
N LEU A 103 9.78 -12.35 3.60
CA LEU A 103 8.89 -12.51 2.45
C LEU A 103 9.67 -12.30 1.15
N ARG A 104 9.51 -13.23 0.20
CA ARG A 104 10.13 -13.19 -1.15
C ARG A 104 9.07 -13.36 -2.22
N GLU A 105 9.37 -12.87 -3.42
CA GLU A 105 8.43 -12.88 -4.55
C GLU A 105 8.13 -14.30 -5.07
N ASP A 106 9.02 -15.26 -4.84
CA ASP A 106 8.89 -16.66 -5.24
C ASP A 106 8.08 -17.52 -4.26
N MET A 107 7.68 -16.97 -3.13
CA MET A 107 6.88 -17.69 -2.14
C MET A 107 5.51 -18.10 -2.70
N PRO A 108 4.97 -19.26 -2.28
CA PRO A 108 3.66 -19.72 -2.71
C PRO A 108 2.55 -18.76 -2.22
N LEU A 109 1.50 -18.66 -3.05
CA LEU A 109 0.29 -17.92 -2.67
C LEU A 109 -0.50 -18.74 -1.64
N THR A 110 -1.03 -18.06 -0.63
CA THR A 110 -1.77 -18.69 0.47
C THR A 110 -3.27 -18.83 0.18
N ASP A 111 -3.88 -19.81 0.82
CA ASP A 111 -5.34 -19.91 0.99
C ASP A 111 -5.78 -19.57 2.45
N TYR A 112 -4.86 -19.05 3.28
CA TYR A 112 -5.13 -18.65 4.64
C TYR A 112 -6.10 -17.48 4.68
N GLY A 113 -7.18 -17.60 5.48
CA GLY A 113 -8.11 -16.52 5.74
C GLY A 113 -8.84 -15.97 4.52
N ARG A 114 -9.64 -14.93 4.73
CA ARG A 114 -10.45 -14.30 3.66
C ARG A 114 -9.64 -13.25 2.88
N LYS A 115 -8.96 -12.33 3.58
CA LYS A 115 -8.24 -11.21 2.96
C LYS A 115 -6.94 -11.63 2.26
N PRO A 116 -6.09 -12.46 2.88
CA PRO A 116 -4.93 -13.01 2.20
C PRO A 116 -5.31 -13.80 0.94
N LYS A 117 -6.38 -14.62 1.02
CA LYS A 117 -6.90 -15.34 -0.14
C LYS A 117 -7.36 -14.40 -1.25
N VAL A 118 -8.08 -13.32 -0.94
CA VAL A 118 -8.47 -12.31 -1.94
C VAL A 118 -7.24 -11.80 -2.69
N ARG A 119 -6.16 -11.43 -1.98
CA ARG A 119 -4.93 -10.95 -2.63
C ARG A 119 -4.24 -12.02 -3.47
N ALA A 120 -4.25 -13.27 -3.00
CA ALA A 120 -3.77 -14.41 -3.78
C ALA A 120 -4.58 -14.58 -5.08
N ASP A 121 -5.91 -14.47 -5.01
CA ASP A 121 -6.79 -14.59 -6.19
C ASP A 121 -6.58 -13.41 -7.17
N LEU A 122 -6.42 -12.18 -6.69
CA LEU A 122 -6.07 -11.04 -7.56
C LEU A 122 -4.71 -11.27 -8.25
N THR A 123 -3.73 -11.87 -7.54
CA THR A 123 -2.44 -12.23 -8.14
C THR A 123 -2.61 -13.24 -9.27
N ARG A 124 -3.43 -14.28 -9.08
CA ARG A 124 -3.74 -15.26 -10.13
C ARG A 124 -4.41 -14.59 -11.33
N THR A 125 -5.38 -13.70 -11.07
CA THR A 125 -6.15 -12.99 -12.11
C THR A 125 -5.25 -12.13 -13.03
N TRP A 126 -4.39 -11.28 -12.47
CA TRP A 126 -3.55 -10.42 -13.33
C TRP A 126 -2.44 -11.21 -14.03
N ARG A 127 -1.89 -12.26 -13.39
CA ARG A 127 -0.89 -13.14 -14.02
C ARG A 127 -1.50 -13.89 -15.21
N GLU A 128 -2.67 -14.49 -15.01
CA GLU A 128 -3.39 -15.17 -16.11
C GLU A 128 -3.69 -14.23 -17.28
N ALA A 129 -4.07 -12.97 -17.00
CA ALA A 129 -4.30 -11.99 -18.04
C ALA A 129 -3.01 -11.62 -18.80
N HIS A 130 -1.87 -11.52 -18.09
CA HIS A 130 -0.56 -11.29 -18.68
C HIS A 130 -0.10 -12.47 -19.53
N ASP A 131 -0.12 -13.68 -18.96
CA ASP A 131 0.35 -14.91 -19.60
C ASP A 131 -0.46 -15.24 -20.86
N ALA A 132 -1.73 -14.87 -20.88
CA ALA A 132 -2.59 -14.96 -22.06
C ALA A 132 -2.39 -13.83 -23.09
N GLY A 133 -1.44 -12.92 -22.88
CA GLY A 133 -1.16 -11.77 -23.75
C GLY A 133 -2.26 -10.73 -23.82
N ARG A 134 -3.24 -10.75 -22.89
CA ARG A 134 -4.35 -9.79 -22.88
C ARG A 134 -3.94 -8.41 -22.39
N VAL A 135 -2.96 -8.32 -21.51
CA VAL A 135 -2.44 -7.08 -20.95
C VAL A 135 -1.01 -7.27 -20.44
N GLN A 136 -0.14 -6.29 -20.62
CA GLN A 136 1.15 -6.27 -19.94
C GLN A 136 0.93 -5.84 -18.48
N ALA A 137 1.02 -6.77 -17.52
CA ALA A 137 0.75 -6.51 -16.12
C ALA A 137 1.95 -6.81 -15.23
N VAL A 138 2.14 -5.97 -14.20
CA VAL A 138 3.17 -6.10 -13.16
C VAL A 138 2.59 -5.68 -11.82
N ALA A 139 3.07 -6.26 -10.71
CA ALA A 139 2.68 -5.85 -9.38
C ALA A 139 3.88 -5.38 -8.56
N LEU A 140 3.78 -4.20 -7.95
CA LEU A 140 4.66 -3.75 -6.89
C LEU A 140 4.04 -4.10 -5.54
N ARG A 141 4.71 -4.91 -4.74
CA ARG A 141 4.28 -5.30 -3.40
C ARG A 141 5.06 -4.53 -2.36
N ALA A 142 4.37 -3.86 -1.47
CA ALA A 142 5.00 -3.07 -0.42
C ALA A 142 4.47 -3.45 0.97
N PRO A 143 5.33 -3.31 2.02
CA PRO A 143 4.91 -3.48 3.41
C PRO A 143 3.99 -2.34 3.87
N ASP A 144 3.63 -2.34 5.15
CA ASP A 144 2.74 -1.34 5.74
C ASP A 144 3.27 0.08 5.54
N PHE A 145 2.38 0.99 5.15
CA PHE A 145 2.75 2.33 4.69
C PHE A 145 2.98 3.31 5.83
N TYR A 146 3.94 4.21 5.63
CA TYR A 146 4.07 5.45 6.38
C TYR A 146 4.55 6.58 5.45
N GLY A 147 4.45 7.81 5.91
CA GLY A 147 4.87 8.98 5.15
C GLY A 147 3.86 10.12 5.23
N PRO A 148 4.14 11.25 4.56
CA PRO A 148 3.19 12.34 4.40
C PRO A 148 1.85 11.85 3.82
N GLU A 149 0.74 12.41 4.29
CA GLU A 149 -0.64 12.10 3.86
C GLU A 149 -1.14 10.68 4.20
N VAL A 150 -0.34 9.83 4.81
CA VAL A 150 -0.75 8.50 5.23
C VAL A 150 -1.51 8.57 6.55
N ARG A 151 -2.85 8.65 6.46
CA ARG A 151 -3.73 8.72 7.64
C ARG A 151 -4.14 7.34 8.14
N VAL A 152 -4.58 6.48 7.21
CA VAL A 152 -5.09 5.13 7.53
C VAL A 152 -3.99 4.10 7.33
N SER A 153 -3.18 3.90 8.35
CA SER A 153 -2.15 2.86 8.43
C SER A 153 -1.80 2.60 9.89
N MET A 154 -0.98 1.57 10.14
CA MET A 154 -0.46 1.28 11.47
C MET A 154 0.32 2.46 12.07
N LEU A 155 1.15 3.13 11.27
CA LEU A 155 1.94 4.30 11.67
C LEU A 155 1.26 5.65 11.35
N GLY A 156 0.00 5.65 10.88
CA GLY A 156 -0.72 6.85 10.49
C GLY A 156 -1.24 7.69 11.67
N GLU A 157 -2.53 8.05 11.63
CA GLU A 157 -3.15 8.97 12.58
C GLU A 157 -3.00 8.51 14.05
N LEU A 158 -3.11 7.20 14.31
CA LEU A 158 -3.05 6.64 15.67
C LEU A 158 -1.63 6.64 16.25
N VAL A 159 -0.61 6.82 15.46
CA VAL A 159 0.80 6.89 15.91
C VAL A 159 1.41 8.23 15.55
N ALA A 160 1.71 8.49 14.28
CA ALA A 160 2.36 9.74 13.84
C ALA A 160 1.51 10.98 14.12
N GLY A 161 0.21 10.96 13.79
CA GLY A 161 -0.70 12.08 14.06
C GLY A 161 -0.83 12.37 15.56
N ARG A 162 -0.89 11.33 16.39
CA ARG A 162 -0.93 11.51 17.85
C ARG A 162 0.41 11.97 18.42
N ALA A 163 1.54 11.49 17.88
CA ALA A 163 2.87 11.96 18.26
C ALA A 163 3.04 13.46 17.96
N ALA A 164 2.66 13.90 16.76
CA ALA A 164 2.67 15.30 16.37
C ALA A 164 1.83 16.19 17.31
N ALA A 165 0.69 15.68 17.79
CA ALA A 165 -0.18 16.36 18.75
C ALA A 165 0.23 16.18 20.23
N GLY A 166 1.36 15.52 20.56
CA GLY A 166 1.80 15.23 21.93
C GLY A 166 0.87 14.31 22.71
N LYS A 167 -0.04 13.59 22.04
CA LYS A 167 -1.00 12.64 22.62
C LYS A 167 -0.44 11.22 22.63
N PRO A 168 -0.83 10.34 23.59
CA PRO A 168 -0.35 8.95 23.59
C PRO A 168 -0.68 8.22 22.29
N ALA A 169 0.31 7.59 21.65
CA ALA A 169 0.08 6.69 20.51
C ALA A 169 -0.80 5.51 20.92
N LEU A 170 -1.64 5.03 20.01
CA LEU A 170 -2.51 3.88 20.20
C LEU A 170 -2.00 2.71 19.36
N LEU A 171 -1.49 1.68 20.03
CA LEU A 171 -0.80 0.56 19.41
C LEU A 171 -1.58 -0.74 19.59
N LEU A 172 -1.42 -1.65 18.63
CA LEU A 172 -2.00 -3.00 18.63
C LEU A 172 -0.90 -4.05 18.40
N GLY A 173 -1.13 -5.25 18.93
CA GLY A 173 -0.26 -6.40 18.69
C GLY A 173 1.02 -6.41 19.53
N ASN A 174 2.01 -7.14 19.06
CA ASN A 174 3.33 -7.19 19.69
C ASN A 174 4.21 -6.07 19.14
N ILE A 175 4.42 -5.05 19.94
CA ILE A 175 5.14 -3.84 19.52
C ILE A 175 6.66 -4.01 19.50
N ASP A 176 7.18 -5.18 19.90
CA ASP A 176 8.61 -5.47 19.99
C ASP A 176 9.11 -6.43 18.90
N GLN A 177 8.23 -6.80 17.95
CA GLN A 177 8.64 -7.58 16.78
C GLN A 177 9.19 -6.66 15.68
N PRO A 178 10.28 -7.05 14.98
CA PRO A 178 10.75 -6.34 13.79
C PRO A 178 9.66 -6.29 12.72
N HIS A 179 9.41 -5.11 12.16
CA HIS A 179 8.40 -4.88 11.15
C HIS A 179 8.94 -3.99 10.03
N ALA A 180 8.78 -4.44 8.79
CA ALA A 180 9.13 -3.64 7.61
C ALA A 180 8.05 -2.61 7.34
N PHE A 181 8.46 -1.37 7.08
CA PHE A 181 7.58 -0.27 6.70
C PHE A 181 7.98 0.33 5.36
N GLY A 182 7.00 0.61 4.51
CA GLY A 182 7.19 1.23 3.21
C GLY A 182 6.96 2.74 3.26
N TYR A 183 7.96 3.52 2.90
CA TYR A 183 7.82 4.96 2.77
C TYR A 183 7.10 5.31 1.47
N VAL A 184 5.94 5.96 1.57
CA VAL A 184 5.04 6.19 0.42
C VAL A 184 5.71 6.91 -0.76
N PRO A 185 6.56 7.93 -0.60
CA PRO A 185 7.28 8.53 -1.72
C PRO A 185 8.22 7.56 -2.44
N ASP A 186 8.89 6.64 -1.71
CA ASP A 186 9.75 5.62 -2.33
C ASP A 186 8.94 4.62 -3.15
N ILE A 187 7.81 4.18 -2.59
CA ILE A 187 6.90 3.27 -3.29
C ILE A 187 6.35 3.92 -4.57
N ALA A 188 6.03 5.23 -4.52
CA ALA A 188 5.58 5.96 -5.70
C ALA A 188 6.66 6.00 -6.78
N ARG A 189 7.94 6.26 -6.42
CA ARG A 189 9.06 6.17 -7.38
C ARG A 189 9.19 4.78 -8.00
N CYS A 190 9.03 3.73 -7.19
CA CYS A 190 9.08 2.36 -7.70
C CYS A 190 7.94 2.07 -8.69
N LEU A 191 6.74 2.61 -8.47
CA LEU A 191 5.63 2.48 -9.43
C LEU A 191 5.95 3.16 -10.76
N VAL A 192 6.59 4.35 -10.73
CA VAL A 192 7.06 5.04 -11.95
C VAL A 192 8.14 4.22 -12.65
N THR A 193 9.12 3.70 -11.90
CA THR A 193 10.16 2.83 -12.46
C THR A 193 9.57 1.62 -13.17
N LEU A 194 8.56 0.95 -12.59
CA LEU A 194 7.91 -0.20 -13.23
C LEU A 194 7.08 0.19 -14.47
N ALA A 195 6.49 1.38 -14.48
CA ALA A 195 5.76 1.84 -15.67
C ALA A 195 6.68 2.03 -16.88
N ASP A 196 7.92 2.44 -16.63
CA ASP A 196 8.94 2.69 -17.65
C ASP A 196 9.87 1.48 -17.89
N ALA A 197 9.69 0.37 -17.14
CA ALA A 197 10.53 -0.81 -17.23
C ALA A 197 10.37 -1.57 -18.56
N ASP A 198 11.36 -2.42 -18.85
CA ASP A 198 11.34 -3.27 -20.04
C ASP A 198 10.21 -4.32 -19.98
N ASP A 199 9.78 -4.83 -21.12
CA ASP A 199 8.71 -5.85 -21.20
C ASP A 199 9.07 -7.12 -20.39
N ALA A 200 10.35 -7.47 -20.29
CA ALA A 200 10.83 -8.60 -19.49
C ALA A 200 10.63 -8.45 -17.97
N ASP A 201 10.38 -7.23 -17.49
CA ASP A 201 10.11 -6.95 -16.08
C ASP A 201 8.63 -7.14 -15.71
N TYR A 202 7.77 -7.29 -16.70
CA TYR A 202 6.34 -7.58 -16.53
C TYR A 202 6.08 -9.08 -16.33
N GLY A 203 4.85 -9.47 -16.00
CA GLY A 203 4.46 -10.85 -15.72
C GLY A 203 4.85 -11.36 -14.33
N GLN A 204 5.51 -10.54 -13.53
CA GLN A 204 6.07 -10.92 -12.24
C GLN A 204 5.80 -9.86 -11.15
N PRO A 205 5.80 -10.26 -9.85
CA PRO A 205 5.78 -9.29 -8.77
C PRO A 205 7.18 -8.78 -8.45
N TRP A 206 7.24 -7.58 -7.89
CA TRP A 206 8.42 -6.94 -7.34
C TRP A 206 8.16 -6.47 -5.91
N HIS A 207 9.08 -6.72 -4.98
CA HIS A 207 9.01 -6.12 -3.66
C HIS A 207 9.63 -4.72 -3.68
N ALA A 208 8.89 -3.75 -3.15
CA ALA A 208 9.40 -2.39 -3.00
C ALA A 208 10.59 -2.35 -2.02
N PRO A 209 11.71 -1.69 -2.36
CA PRO A 209 12.78 -1.46 -1.40
C PRO A 209 12.23 -0.75 -0.16
N ASN A 210 12.74 -1.16 0.98
CA ASN A 210 12.33 -0.62 2.27
C ASN A 210 13.54 -0.54 3.21
N ALA A 211 13.52 0.41 4.14
CA ALA A 211 14.53 0.52 5.18
C ALA A 211 14.59 -0.76 6.05
N PRO A 212 15.71 -1.06 6.72
CA PRO A 212 15.78 -2.16 7.67
C PRO A 212 14.59 -2.15 8.64
N PRO A 213 14.00 -3.31 8.95
CA PRO A 213 12.85 -3.40 9.84
C PRO A 213 13.13 -2.78 11.20
N VAL A 214 12.17 -2.02 11.71
CA VAL A 214 12.17 -1.47 13.09
C VAL A 214 10.97 -2.02 13.85
N THR A 215 11.04 -2.02 15.19
CA THR A 215 9.88 -2.36 16.00
C THR A 215 8.86 -1.21 16.01
N LEU A 216 7.59 -1.51 16.27
CA LEU A 216 6.57 -0.47 16.47
C LEU A 216 6.93 0.47 17.63
N ARG A 217 7.61 -0.05 18.65
CA ARG A 217 8.16 0.74 19.75
C ARG A 217 9.18 1.75 19.26
N GLU A 218 10.19 1.31 18.52
CA GLU A 218 11.24 2.18 17.96
C GLU A 218 10.67 3.21 16.99
N ALA A 219 9.77 2.79 16.10
CA ALA A 219 9.08 3.68 15.18
C ALA A 219 8.31 4.79 15.91
N THR A 220 7.55 4.41 16.95
CA THR A 220 6.80 5.37 17.77
C THR A 220 7.73 6.33 18.51
N GLN A 221 8.81 5.82 19.11
CA GLN A 221 9.81 6.67 19.78
C GLN A 221 10.44 7.67 18.82
N THR A 222 10.74 7.25 17.59
CA THR A 222 11.28 8.12 16.53
C THR A 222 10.32 9.24 16.17
N PHE A 223 9.03 8.94 15.98
CA PHE A 223 8.03 9.98 15.71
C PHE A 223 7.89 10.99 16.87
N PHE A 224 7.83 10.53 18.12
CA PHE A 224 7.77 11.42 19.25
C PHE A 224 9.02 12.31 19.39
N ARG A 225 10.20 11.77 19.11
CA ARG A 225 11.46 12.52 19.11
C ARG A 225 11.42 13.65 18.07
N HIS A 226 10.99 13.36 16.82
CA HIS A 226 10.85 14.39 15.79
C HIS A 226 9.74 15.39 16.09
N ALA A 227 8.69 14.97 16.79
CA ALA A 227 7.61 15.88 17.21
C ALA A 227 8.00 16.79 18.39
N GLY A 228 9.15 16.56 19.02
CA GLY A 228 9.61 17.32 20.19
C GLY A 228 8.82 17.00 21.48
N HIS A 229 8.20 15.83 21.56
CA HIS A 229 7.38 15.42 22.69
C HIS A 229 7.96 14.18 23.41
N PRO A 230 7.74 14.04 24.74
CA PRO A 230 8.07 12.80 25.42
C PRO A 230 7.21 11.65 24.90
N THR A 231 7.83 10.49 24.71
CA THR A 231 7.15 9.30 24.19
C THR A 231 6.04 8.82 25.13
N LYS A 232 4.83 8.67 24.61
CA LYS A 232 3.66 8.13 25.32
C LYS A 232 2.99 7.08 24.43
N MET A 233 2.80 5.86 24.97
CA MET A 233 2.24 4.71 24.24
C MET A 233 1.16 4.03 25.08
N ASN A 234 0.03 3.76 24.46
CA ASN A 234 -1.04 2.91 24.99
C ASN A 234 -1.16 1.68 24.08
N VAL A 235 -0.76 0.53 24.58
CA VAL A 235 -0.85 -0.74 23.86
C VAL A 235 -2.14 -1.44 24.25
N MET A 236 -3.02 -1.68 23.28
CA MET A 236 -4.27 -2.42 23.54
C MET A 236 -3.98 -3.91 23.70
N PRO A 237 -4.28 -4.52 24.84
CA PRO A 237 -4.15 -5.96 25.03
C PRO A 237 -5.07 -6.74 24.08
N ASP A 238 -4.62 -7.89 23.60
CA ASP A 238 -5.40 -8.68 22.61
C ASP A 238 -6.77 -9.12 23.13
N PHE A 239 -6.91 -9.42 24.42
CA PHE A 239 -8.21 -9.78 25.00
C PHE A 239 -9.20 -8.60 24.93
N VAL A 240 -8.74 -7.35 25.10
CA VAL A 240 -9.58 -6.14 24.98
C VAL A 240 -10.01 -5.98 23.53
N ARG A 241 -9.09 -6.13 22.57
CA ARG A 241 -9.41 -6.11 21.13
C ARG A 241 -10.47 -7.15 20.78
N ARG A 242 -10.34 -8.41 21.30
CA ARG A 242 -11.32 -9.48 21.05
C ARG A 242 -12.68 -9.13 21.61
N MET A 243 -12.72 -8.63 22.83
CA MET A 243 -13.98 -8.22 23.49
C MET A 243 -14.66 -7.10 22.70
N LEU A 244 -13.91 -6.06 22.30
CA LEU A 244 -14.45 -4.95 21.51
C LEU A 244 -14.80 -5.38 20.08
N GLY A 245 -14.06 -6.34 19.51
CA GLY A 245 -14.29 -6.91 18.18
C GLY A 245 -15.63 -7.67 18.07
N ALA A 246 -16.24 -8.10 19.19
CA ALA A 246 -17.59 -8.65 19.19
C ALA A 246 -18.65 -7.61 18.73
N PHE A 247 -18.39 -6.32 19.00
CA PHE A 247 -19.29 -5.20 18.71
C PHE A 247 -18.78 -4.28 17.60
N ASN A 248 -17.52 -4.42 17.17
CA ASN A 248 -16.89 -3.58 16.16
C ASN A 248 -16.29 -4.45 15.05
N ALA A 249 -16.89 -4.39 13.85
CA ALA A 249 -16.47 -5.18 12.69
C ALA A 249 -15.01 -4.91 12.31
N ASN A 250 -14.55 -3.65 12.33
CA ASN A 250 -13.17 -3.31 11.97
C ASN A 250 -12.14 -3.96 12.91
N LEU A 251 -12.37 -3.93 14.23
CA LEU A 251 -11.51 -4.59 15.20
C LEU A 251 -11.53 -6.12 15.06
N ARG A 252 -12.66 -6.69 14.66
CA ARG A 252 -12.79 -8.12 14.35
C ARG A 252 -11.97 -8.49 13.11
N GLU A 253 -12.07 -7.68 12.06
CA GLU A 253 -11.34 -7.89 10.81
C GLU A 253 -9.80 -7.78 10.98
N LEU A 254 -9.33 -6.94 11.89
CA LEU A 254 -7.91 -6.88 12.26
C LEU A 254 -7.41 -8.18 12.90
N GLY A 255 -8.30 -8.98 13.49
CA GLY A 255 -7.93 -10.27 14.08
C GLY A 255 -7.40 -11.27 13.06
N GLU A 256 -7.92 -11.29 11.85
CA GLU A 256 -7.43 -12.13 10.75
C GLU A 256 -6.02 -11.72 10.31
N MET A 257 -5.72 -10.43 10.35
CA MET A 257 -4.43 -9.88 9.91
C MET A 257 -3.36 -9.89 10.99
N ARG A 258 -3.66 -10.47 12.16
CA ARG A 258 -2.76 -10.48 13.32
C ARG A 258 -1.38 -11.09 13.02
N PHE A 259 -1.29 -12.03 12.09
CA PHE A 259 -0.04 -12.66 11.70
C PHE A 259 1.02 -11.67 11.20
N GLN A 260 0.64 -10.46 10.82
CA GLN A 260 1.59 -9.41 10.45
C GLN A 260 2.29 -8.77 11.67
N TRP A 261 1.67 -8.84 12.86
CA TRP A 261 2.11 -8.10 14.06
C TRP A 261 2.44 -8.97 15.27
N ASP A 262 2.22 -10.30 15.20
CA ASP A 262 2.53 -11.22 16.28
C ASP A 262 3.90 -11.92 16.13
N ARG A 263 4.59 -11.65 15.01
CA ARG A 263 5.86 -12.26 14.61
C ARG A 263 6.71 -11.28 13.79
N PRO A 264 8.01 -11.59 13.55
CA PRO A 264 8.83 -10.78 12.65
C PRO A 264 8.18 -10.66 11.27
N TYR A 265 8.07 -9.43 10.76
CA TYR A 265 7.56 -9.12 9.44
C TYR A 265 8.67 -8.46 8.64
N ARG A 266 9.39 -9.26 7.85
CA ARG A 266 10.54 -8.85 7.06
C ARG A 266 10.23 -9.04 5.58
N VAL A 267 10.74 -8.14 4.76
CA VAL A 267 10.56 -8.18 3.30
C VAL A 267 11.92 -8.17 2.64
N ASP A 268 12.18 -9.18 1.84
CA ASP A 268 13.35 -9.26 0.99
C ASP A 268 13.04 -8.54 -0.33
N HIS A 269 13.85 -7.54 -0.67
CA HIS A 269 13.78 -6.79 -1.93
C HIS A 269 15.06 -6.93 -2.77
N SER A 270 15.85 -7.97 -2.52
CA SER A 270 17.11 -8.21 -3.23
C SER A 270 16.93 -8.34 -4.75
N LYS A 271 15.80 -8.90 -5.19
CA LYS A 271 15.44 -8.97 -6.61
C LYS A 271 15.31 -7.57 -7.23
N TRP A 272 14.63 -6.65 -6.55
CA TRP A 272 14.54 -5.25 -6.97
C TRP A 272 15.91 -4.60 -7.03
N ALA A 273 16.69 -4.73 -5.95
CA ALA A 273 18.04 -4.15 -5.85
C ALA A 273 18.97 -4.61 -6.98
N ALA A 274 18.91 -5.89 -7.35
CA ALA A 274 19.69 -6.45 -8.44
C ALA A 274 19.31 -5.87 -9.82
N ARG A 275 18.02 -5.54 -10.05
CA ARG A 275 17.53 -5.07 -11.35
C ARG A 275 17.52 -3.55 -11.48
N PHE A 276 17.09 -2.83 -10.45
CA PHE A 276 16.83 -1.39 -10.48
C PHE A 276 17.73 -0.58 -9.53
N GLY A 277 18.59 -1.24 -8.78
CA GLY A 277 19.39 -0.61 -7.74
C GLY A 277 18.64 -0.51 -6.39
N GLU A 278 19.42 -0.33 -5.34
CA GLU A 278 18.89 -0.19 -3.98
C GLU A 278 18.71 1.30 -3.66
N ALA A 279 17.45 1.72 -3.58
CA ALA A 279 17.11 3.09 -3.23
C ALA A 279 15.89 3.11 -2.31
N PHE A 280 16.12 3.39 -1.03
CA PHE A 280 15.08 3.65 -0.04
C PHE A 280 15.49 4.80 0.88
N THR A 281 14.50 5.50 1.39
CA THR A 281 14.70 6.54 2.40
C THR A 281 14.92 5.88 3.77
N PRO A 282 16.01 6.19 4.50
CA PRO A 282 16.19 5.72 5.88
C PRO A 282 14.98 6.06 6.75
N PHE A 283 14.56 5.13 7.64
CA PHE A 283 13.35 5.32 8.46
C PHE A 283 13.37 6.63 9.24
N GLU A 284 14.52 7.02 9.78
CA GLU A 284 14.71 8.27 10.51
C GLU A 284 14.36 9.51 9.66
N VAL A 285 14.76 9.52 8.39
CA VAL A 285 14.49 10.64 7.47
C VAL A 285 13.02 10.67 7.09
N GLY A 286 12.44 9.53 6.72
CA GLY A 286 11.03 9.44 6.38
C GLY A 286 10.10 9.75 7.57
N ALA A 287 10.52 9.37 8.78
CA ALA A 287 9.79 9.68 10.02
C ALA A 287 9.76 11.19 10.30
N LYS A 288 10.89 11.89 10.10
CA LYS A 288 10.97 13.34 10.23
C LYS A 288 9.98 14.04 9.29
N THR A 289 10.05 13.73 8.00
CA THR A 289 9.15 14.33 6.99
C THR A 289 7.68 14.01 7.26
N THR A 290 7.40 12.80 7.79
CA THR A 290 6.04 12.40 8.19
C THR A 290 5.51 13.30 9.31
N ILE A 291 6.31 13.57 10.34
CA ILE A 291 5.92 14.42 11.48
C ILE A 291 5.77 15.86 11.07
N GLU A 292 6.68 16.40 10.26
CA GLU A 292 6.57 17.76 9.70
C GLU A 292 5.23 17.94 8.99
N TRP A 293 4.85 16.99 8.13
CA TRP A 293 3.56 17.03 7.45
C TRP A 293 2.36 17.01 8.43
N TRP A 294 2.40 16.17 9.48
CA TRP A 294 1.32 16.13 10.47
C TRP A 294 1.21 17.42 11.31
N GLN A 295 2.33 18.09 11.59
CA GLN A 295 2.36 19.38 12.30
C GLN A 295 1.79 20.50 11.45
N ASP A 296 2.07 20.52 10.15
CA ASP A 296 1.55 21.50 9.20
C ASP A 296 0.05 21.29 8.88
N ALA A 297 -0.44 20.06 8.98
CA ALA A 297 -1.83 19.68 8.69
C ALA A 297 -2.77 19.79 9.92
N SER A 298 -2.24 20.13 11.10
CA SER A 298 -2.97 20.29 12.37
C SER A 298 -3.36 21.74 12.60
#